data_3057b0cd80f15b5dd931efe7e8a51c92
#
_entry.id   3057b0cd80f15b5dd931efe7e8a51c92
#
_cell.length_a   1.000
_cell.length_b   1.000
_cell.length_c   1.000
_cell.angle_alpha   90.00
_cell.angle_beta   90.00
_cell.angle_gamma   90.00
#
_symmetry.space_group_name_H-M   'P 1'
#
loop_
_entity.id
_entity.type
_entity.pdbx_description
1 polymer ?
#
loop_
_entity_poly.entity_id
_entity_poly.type
_entity_poly.pdbx_seq_one_letter_code
_entity_poly.pdbx_strand_id
1 'polypeptide(L)'
;MARHVAQRAGRPAVTLVWRDGNVTPGRPSDWPADRDWPLESSGQLWIGDAGTLVAGTYGENPRLSDDRKHAALLASPPAQKYPRVTSVYAEWTDAIRAGTQPGSNFPGHAAPLTEMILLGNLALRTGRAIELDPETGRVTNGAIPEELIAPAYRAGWTL
;
A
#
# COMPACT_ATOMS: atom_id res chain seq x y z
N MET A 1 3.45 -14.39 1.96
CA MET A 1 2.20 -13.61 2.12
C MET A 1 2.23 -12.93 3.48
N ALA A 2 2.07 -11.61 3.53
CA ALA A 2 1.94 -10.86 4.79
C ALA A 2 0.51 -10.31 4.90
N ARG A 3 -0.02 -10.24 6.13
CA ARG A 3 -1.34 -9.68 6.42
C ARG A 3 -1.23 -8.64 7.52
N HIS A 4 -1.72 -7.45 7.26
CA HIS A 4 -1.79 -6.35 8.22
C HIS A 4 -3.25 -5.99 8.48
N VAL A 5 -3.58 -5.70 9.74
CA VAL A 5 -4.89 -5.15 10.13
C VAL A 5 -4.64 -3.77 10.72
N ALA A 6 -5.13 -2.74 10.03
CA ALA A 6 -4.99 -1.35 10.45
C ALA A 6 -6.30 -0.82 11.03
N GLN A 7 -6.26 -0.32 12.25
CA GLN A 7 -7.34 0.46 12.85
C GLN A 7 -7.28 1.89 12.33
N ARG A 8 -8.45 2.49 12.10
CA ARG A 8 -8.57 3.86 11.60
C ARG A 8 -9.62 4.61 12.39
N ALA A 9 -9.26 5.79 12.91
CA ALA A 9 -10.19 6.63 13.67
C ALA A 9 -11.47 6.93 12.87
N GLY A 10 -12.62 6.59 13.42
CA GLY A 10 -13.94 6.85 12.82
C GLY A 10 -14.26 6.07 11.54
N ARG A 11 -13.47 5.03 11.19
CA ARG A 11 -13.70 4.18 10.01
C ARG A 11 -13.52 2.70 10.36
N PRO A 12 -14.13 1.77 9.60
CA PRO A 12 -13.88 0.35 9.78
C PRO A 12 -12.40 0.00 9.64
N ALA A 13 -11.95 -1.02 10.36
CA ALA A 13 -10.62 -1.56 10.19
C ALA A 13 -10.41 -2.06 8.75
N VAL A 14 -9.18 -1.94 8.27
CA VAL A 14 -8.77 -2.43 6.95
C VAL A 14 -7.79 -3.57 7.13
N THR A 15 -8.01 -4.66 6.40
CA THR A 15 -7.02 -5.72 6.26
C THR A 15 -6.28 -5.52 4.94
N LEU A 16 -4.96 -5.31 5.01
CA LEU A 16 -4.08 -5.34 3.86
C LEU A 16 -3.42 -6.72 3.77
N VAL A 17 -3.47 -7.34 2.61
CA VAL A 17 -2.81 -8.61 2.32
C VAL A 17 -1.78 -8.38 1.24
N TRP A 18 -0.52 -8.50 1.57
CA TRP A 18 0.58 -8.49 0.61
C TRP A 18 0.89 -9.91 0.15
N ARG A 19 0.98 -10.08 -1.14
CA ARG A 19 1.39 -11.33 -1.78
C ARG A 19 2.58 -11.07 -2.70
N ASP A 20 3.55 -11.97 -2.69
CA ASP A 20 4.76 -11.89 -3.47
C ASP A 20 5.19 -13.31 -3.88
N GLY A 21 6.18 -13.45 -4.76
CA GLY A 21 6.69 -14.74 -5.21
C GLY A 21 5.69 -15.49 -6.11
N ASN A 22 5.02 -14.80 -7.01
CA ASN A 22 3.99 -15.33 -7.92
C ASN A 22 2.73 -15.87 -7.22
N VAL A 23 2.49 -15.47 -5.98
CA VAL A 23 1.24 -15.79 -5.26
C VAL A 23 0.23 -14.68 -5.53
N THR A 24 -0.63 -14.89 -6.50
CA THR A 24 -1.68 -13.93 -6.88
C THR A 24 -2.97 -14.12 -6.05
N PRO A 25 -3.78 -13.06 -5.88
CA PRO A 25 -5.09 -13.22 -5.28
C PRO A 25 -6.01 -13.99 -6.23
N GLY A 26 -6.87 -14.84 -5.67
CA GLY A 26 -7.93 -15.46 -6.44
C GLY A 26 -8.94 -14.41 -6.95
N ARG A 27 -9.64 -14.77 -8.03
CA ARG A 27 -10.74 -13.96 -8.58
C ARG A 27 -11.86 -13.81 -7.52
N PRO A 28 -12.30 -12.59 -7.17
CA PRO A 28 -13.43 -12.37 -6.29
C PRO A 28 -14.74 -12.89 -6.90
N SER A 29 -15.70 -13.25 -6.07
CA SER A 29 -16.98 -13.82 -6.51
C SER A 29 -17.85 -12.83 -7.31
N ASP A 30 -17.67 -11.54 -7.09
CA ASP A 30 -18.37 -10.46 -7.81
C ASP A 30 -17.65 -10.02 -9.10
N TRP A 31 -16.49 -10.62 -9.44
CA TRP A 31 -15.84 -10.37 -10.73
C TRP A 31 -16.50 -11.22 -11.83
N PRO A 32 -16.97 -10.63 -12.94
CA PRO A 32 -17.68 -11.34 -14.01
C PRO A 32 -16.87 -12.54 -14.51
N ALA A 33 -17.55 -13.70 -14.68
CA ALA A 33 -16.88 -14.94 -15.07
C ALA A 33 -16.38 -14.91 -16.52
N ASP A 34 -17.01 -14.14 -17.37
CA ASP A 34 -16.72 -13.92 -18.79
C ASP A 34 -15.65 -12.84 -19.04
N ARG A 35 -15.16 -12.22 -17.99
CA ARG A 35 -14.10 -11.21 -18.08
C ARG A 35 -12.78 -11.76 -17.58
N ASP A 36 -11.70 -11.47 -18.31
CA ASP A 36 -10.35 -11.84 -17.91
C ASP A 36 -10.01 -11.30 -16.52
N TRP A 37 -9.27 -12.11 -15.75
CA TRP A 37 -8.76 -11.69 -14.45
C TRP A 37 -7.45 -10.91 -14.63
N PRO A 38 -7.40 -9.59 -14.35
CA PRO A 38 -6.24 -8.76 -14.72
C PRO A 38 -5.05 -8.89 -13.76
N LEU A 39 -5.21 -9.56 -12.60
CA LEU A 39 -4.16 -9.68 -11.58
C LEU A 39 -3.42 -11.03 -11.65
N GLU A 40 -2.91 -11.38 -12.83
CA GLU A 40 -2.17 -12.62 -13.02
C GLU A 40 -0.71 -12.56 -12.52
N SER A 41 -0.11 -11.37 -12.51
CA SER A 41 1.29 -11.19 -12.08
C SER A 41 1.48 -10.11 -11.02
N SER A 42 0.83 -8.96 -11.16
CA SER A 42 0.97 -7.81 -10.26
C SER A 42 -0.25 -6.91 -10.34
N GLY A 43 -0.45 -6.07 -9.33
CA GLY A 43 -1.52 -5.10 -9.27
C GLY A 43 -2.14 -4.98 -7.89
N GLN A 44 -3.27 -4.32 -7.84
CA GLN A 44 -3.94 -3.95 -6.59
C GLN A 44 -5.40 -4.40 -6.64
N LEU A 45 -5.88 -4.93 -5.52
CA LEU A 45 -7.25 -5.42 -5.35
C LEU A 45 -7.84 -4.81 -4.08
N TRP A 46 -8.97 -4.14 -4.21
CA TRP A 46 -9.75 -3.65 -3.08
C TRP A 46 -11.11 -4.32 -3.06
N ILE A 47 -11.43 -5.00 -1.96
CA ILE A 47 -12.70 -5.66 -1.71
C ILE A 47 -13.44 -4.87 -0.64
N GLY A 48 -14.59 -4.33 -0.97
CA GLY A 48 -15.48 -3.60 -0.08
C GLY A 48 -16.88 -4.19 -0.10
N ASP A 49 -17.70 -3.73 0.82
CA ASP A 49 -19.13 -4.07 0.90
C ASP A 49 -19.95 -3.59 -0.31
N ALA A 50 -19.48 -2.56 -0.99
CA ALA A 50 -20.13 -2.00 -2.19
C ALA A 50 -19.63 -2.59 -3.52
N GLY A 51 -18.62 -3.47 -3.49
CA GLY A 51 -18.06 -4.13 -4.66
C GLY A 51 -16.52 -4.16 -4.65
N THR A 52 -15.98 -4.71 -5.72
CA THR A 52 -14.54 -4.89 -5.92
C THR A 52 -13.99 -3.89 -6.92
N LEU A 53 -12.79 -3.36 -6.63
CA LEU A 53 -12.01 -2.53 -7.53
C LEU A 53 -10.65 -3.19 -7.74
N VAL A 54 -10.20 -3.22 -8.99
CA VAL A 54 -8.84 -3.64 -9.36
C VAL A 54 -8.12 -2.48 -10.04
N ALA A 55 -6.81 -2.44 -9.93
CA ALA A 55 -5.95 -1.54 -10.68
C ALA A 55 -4.60 -2.19 -10.94
N GLY A 56 -3.84 -1.65 -11.87
CA GLY A 56 -2.47 -2.09 -12.14
C GLY A 56 -1.52 -1.81 -10.98
N THR A 57 -0.25 -2.16 -11.18
CA THR A 57 0.81 -2.09 -10.17
C THR A 57 0.97 -0.69 -9.56
N TYR A 58 0.85 0.34 -10.38
CA TYR A 58 0.98 1.75 -9.99
C TYR A 58 -0.37 2.45 -9.84
N GLY A 59 -1.47 1.69 -9.72
CA GLY A 59 -2.81 2.24 -9.62
C GLY A 59 -3.44 2.66 -10.95
N GLU A 60 -2.81 2.32 -12.07
CA GLU A 60 -3.30 2.61 -13.40
C GLU A 60 -4.54 1.78 -13.75
N ASN A 61 -5.37 2.31 -14.65
CA ASN A 61 -6.57 1.67 -15.18
C ASN A 61 -7.52 1.09 -14.12
N PRO A 62 -7.89 1.86 -13.08
CA PRO A 62 -8.76 1.35 -12.04
C PRO A 62 -10.13 0.96 -12.62
N ARG A 63 -10.61 -0.24 -12.26
CA ARG A 63 -11.88 -0.79 -12.78
C ARG A 63 -12.70 -1.45 -11.68
N LEU A 64 -14.00 -1.13 -11.63
CA LEU A 64 -14.96 -1.81 -10.77
C LEU A 64 -15.39 -3.14 -11.40
N SER A 65 -15.71 -4.12 -10.55
CA SER A 65 -16.29 -5.41 -10.96
C SER A 65 -17.64 -5.25 -11.67
N ASP A 66 -18.48 -4.34 -11.18
CA ASP A 66 -19.79 -4.01 -11.75
C ASP A 66 -19.66 -3.00 -12.89
N ASP A 67 -20.07 -3.41 -14.11
CA ASP A 67 -19.97 -2.57 -15.31
C ASP A 67 -20.85 -1.33 -15.27
N ARG A 68 -22.04 -1.42 -14.66
CA ARG A 68 -22.94 -0.27 -14.55
C ARG A 68 -22.37 0.78 -13.62
N LYS A 69 -21.86 0.34 -12.47
CA LYS A 69 -21.17 1.23 -11.52
C LYS A 69 -19.91 1.83 -12.14
N HIS A 70 -19.17 1.04 -12.91
CA HIS A 70 -17.98 1.52 -13.60
C HIS A 70 -18.31 2.59 -14.64
N ALA A 71 -19.32 2.34 -15.49
CA ALA A 71 -19.79 3.31 -16.48
C ALA A 71 -20.30 4.60 -15.81
N ALA A 72 -21.06 4.49 -14.73
CA ALA A 72 -21.52 5.64 -13.96
C ALA A 72 -20.37 6.45 -13.36
N LEU A 73 -19.32 5.77 -12.84
CA LEU A 73 -18.11 6.42 -12.32
C LEU A 73 -17.37 7.19 -13.42
N LEU A 74 -17.26 6.63 -14.61
CA LEU A 74 -16.62 7.31 -15.76
C LEU A 74 -17.42 8.51 -16.27
N ALA A 75 -18.75 8.41 -16.25
CA ALA A 75 -19.65 9.50 -16.67
C ALA A 75 -19.66 10.67 -15.66
N SER A 76 -19.44 10.38 -14.38
CA SER A 76 -19.42 11.39 -13.31
C SER A 76 -18.30 11.06 -12.30
N PRO A 77 -17.04 11.31 -12.68
CA PRO A 77 -15.93 11.00 -11.81
C PRO A 77 -15.94 11.89 -10.56
N PRO A 78 -15.42 11.40 -9.43
CA PRO A 78 -15.32 12.20 -8.22
C PRO A 78 -14.42 13.43 -8.43
N ALA A 79 -14.69 14.49 -7.69
CA ALA A 79 -13.86 15.70 -7.74
C ALA A 79 -12.39 15.37 -7.46
N GLN A 80 -11.52 16.02 -8.21
CA GLN A 80 -10.07 15.88 -8.00
C GLN A 80 -9.69 16.40 -6.61
N LYS A 81 -9.08 15.53 -5.79
CA LYS A 81 -8.63 15.86 -4.43
C LYS A 81 -7.16 16.22 -4.34
N TYR A 82 -6.35 15.70 -5.24
CA TYR A 82 -4.89 15.87 -5.23
C TYR A 82 -4.44 16.62 -6.48
N PRO A 83 -3.40 17.47 -6.38
CA PRO A 83 -2.78 18.09 -7.54
C PRO A 83 -2.35 17.06 -8.58
N ARG A 84 -2.40 17.42 -9.85
CA ARG A 84 -1.78 16.64 -10.91
C ARG A 84 -0.38 17.17 -11.14
N VAL A 85 0.58 16.28 -11.21
CA VAL A 85 1.99 16.58 -11.44
C VAL A 85 2.45 15.92 -12.73
N THR A 86 3.43 16.51 -13.39
CA THR A 86 3.96 15.99 -14.67
C THR A 86 4.70 14.67 -14.46
N SER A 87 5.47 14.58 -13.35
CA SER A 87 6.14 13.38 -12.91
C SER A 87 6.53 13.52 -11.43
N VAL A 88 6.79 12.41 -10.75
CA VAL A 88 7.28 12.40 -9.37
C VAL A 88 8.63 13.12 -9.23
N TYR A 89 9.48 13.06 -10.26
CA TYR A 89 10.78 13.74 -10.27
C TYR A 89 10.62 15.25 -10.41
N ALA A 90 9.72 15.71 -11.29
CA ALA A 90 9.41 17.13 -11.42
C ALA A 90 8.79 17.69 -10.14
N GLU A 91 7.81 16.98 -9.56
CA GLU A 91 7.20 17.36 -8.29
C GLU A 91 8.25 17.56 -7.19
N TRP A 92 9.20 16.64 -7.06
CA TRP A 92 10.26 16.71 -6.06
C TRP A 92 11.19 17.92 -6.29
N THR A 93 11.69 18.11 -7.51
CA THR A 93 12.60 19.22 -7.81
C THR A 93 11.92 20.59 -7.73
N ASP A 94 10.65 20.67 -8.12
CA ASP A 94 9.87 21.92 -8.04
C ASP A 94 9.54 22.25 -6.58
N ALA A 95 9.23 21.26 -5.76
CA ALA A 95 9.04 21.44 -4.32
C ALA A 95 10.31 21.95 -3.63
N ILE A 96 11.50 21.44 -3.99
CA ILE A 96 12.79 21.95 -3.50
C ILE A 96 12.97 23.41 -3.88
N ARG A 97 12.74 23.77 -5.15
CA ARG A 97 12.89 25.17 -5.63
C ARG A 97 11.90 26.12 -4.96
N ALA A 98 10.69 25.65 -4.70
CA ALA A 98 9.63 26.45 -4.09
C ALA A 98 9.67 26.45 -2.54
N GLY A 99 10.51 25.64 -1.90
CA GLY A 99 10.53 25.48 -0.44
C GLY A 99 9.24 24.87 0.11
N THR A 100 8.55 24.00 -0.68
CA THR A 100 7.28 23.38 -0.30
C THR A 100 7.44 21.88 -0.12
N GLN A 101 6.39 21.22 0.41
CA GLN A 101 6.36 19.76 0.54
C GLN A 101 5.75 19.11 -0.72
N PRO A 102 6.41 18.12 -1.34
CA PRO A 102 5.79 17.31 -2.39
C PRO A 102 4.72 16.39 -1.82
N GLY A 103 3.80 15.90 -2.66
CA GLY A 103 2.78 14.93 -2.24
C GLY A 103 3.36 13.60 -1.74
N SER A 104 4.48 13.17 -2.32
CA SER A 104 5.23 11.96 -1.94
C SER A 104 6.36 12.24 -0.93
N ASN A 105 6.19 13.18 -0.02
CA ASN A 105 7.17 13.51 1.01
C ASN A 105 7.46 12.33 1.96
N PHE A 106 8.65 12.32 2.55
CA PHE A 106 9.07 11.22 3.43
C PHE A 106 8.21 11.09 4.69
N PRO A 107 8.00 12.14 5.52
CA PRO A 107 7.32 11.95 6.80
C PRO A 107 5.84 11.62 6.67
N GLY A 108 5.13 12.18 5.70
CA GLY A 108 3.68 12.03 5.57
C GLY A 108 3.24 10.88 4.67
N HIS A 109 4.14 10.37 3.81
CA HIS A 109 3.77 9.36 2.82
C HIS A 109 4.78 8.22 2.70
N ALA A 110 6.02 8.51 2.30
CA ALA A 110 6.95 7.46 1.92
C ALA A 110 7.46 6.64 3.11
N ALA A 111 7.73 7.26 4.26
CA ALA A 111 8.19 6.54 5.44
C ALA A 111 7.10 5.61 6.02
N PRO A 112 5.85 6.04 6.26
CA PRO A 112 4.80 5.13 6.70
C PRO A 112 4.52 3.97 5.73
N LEU A 113 4.59 4.22 4.42
CA LEU A 113 4.42 3.18 3.42
C LEU A 113 5.58 2.16 3.48
N THR A 114 6.81 2.64 3.58
CA THR A 114 8.01 1.79 3.68
C THR A 114 7.98 0.96 4.97
N GLU A 115 7.61 1.56 6.10
CA GLU A 115 7.45 0.86 7.37
C GLU A 115 6.46 -0.30 7.25
N MET A 116 5.29 -0.06 6.68
CA MET A 116 4.29 -1.11 6.45
C MET A 116 4.85 -2.28 5.65
N ILE A 117 5.64 -2.02 4.60
CA ILE A 117 6.27 -3.04 3.76
C ILE A 117 7.33 -3.81 4.56
N LEU A 118 8.19 -3.09 5.28
CA LEU A 118 9.27 -3.68 6.07
C LEU A 118 8.76 -4.54 7.21
N LEU A 119 7.63 -4.20 7.81
CA LEU A 119 6.95 -5.05 8.80
C LEU A 119 6.55 -6.41 8.22
N GLY A 120 6.09 -6.45 6.98
CA GLY A 120 5.84 -7.69 6.27
C GLY A 120 7.11 -8.54 6.12
N ASN A 121 8.22 -7.93 5.75
CA ASN A 121 9.52 -8.60 5.66
C ASN A 121 10.01 -9.08 7.02
N LEU A 122 9.82 -8.28 8.07
CA LEU A 122 10.19 -8.64 9.43
C LEU A 122 9.40 -9.86 9.91
N ALA A 123 8.08 -9.90 9.68
CA ALA A 123 7.24 -11.04 9.99
C ALA A 123 7.69 -12.31 9.23
N LEU A 124 8.11 -12.17 7.99
CA LEU A 124 8.63 -13.27 7.18
C LEU A 124 9.94 -13.82 7.73
N ARG A 125 10.89 -12.93 8.08
CA ARG A 125 12.22 -13.31 8.60
C ARG A 125 12.17 -13.89 9.99
N THR A 126 11.23 -13.46 10.82
CA THR A 126 11.03 -13.98 12.19
C THR A 126 10.13 -15.22 12.23
N GLY A 127 9.43 -15.52 11.14
CA GLY A 127 8.49 -16.65 11.05
C GLY A 127 7.24 -16.50 11.92
N ARG A 128 6.92 -15.29 12.40
CA ARG A 128 5.80 -15.04 13.30
C ARG A 128 5.04 -13.76 12.96
N ALA A 129 3.82 -13.66 13.48
CA ALA A 129 3.08 -12.40 13.45
C ALA A 129 3.82 -11.32 14.27
N ILE A 130 3.80 -10.09 13.76
CA ILE A 130 4.32 -8.90 14.45
C ILE A 130 3.14 -8.02 14.83
N GLU A 131 3.03 -7.68 16.11
CA GLU A 131 2.05 -6.75 16.62
C GLU A 131 2.76 -5.47 17.06
N LEU A 132 2.28 -4.34 16.57
CA LEU A 132 2.83 -3.03 16.86
C LEU A 132 1.85 -2.19 17.68
N ASP A 133 2.39 -1.46 18.61
CA ASP A 133 1.73 -0.32 19.19
C ASP A 133 1.72 0.81 18.13
N PRO A 134 0.55 1.28 17.70
CA PRO A 134 0.46 2.28 16.63
C PRO A 134 0.96 3.68 17.04
N GLU A 135 1.05 3.96 18.35
CA GLU A 135 1.50 5.26 18.85
C GLU A 135 3.02 5.31 18.99
N THR A 136 3.62 4.21 19.43
CA THR A 136 5.06 4.15 19.72
C THR A 136 5.87 3.45 18.65
N GLY A 137 5.22 2.71 17.72
CA GLY A 137 5.88 1.87 16.72
C GLY A 137 6.62 0.66 17.33
N ARG A 138 6.42 0.35 18.60
CA ARG A 138 7.10 -0.76 19.28
C ARG A 138 6.37 -2.07 19.08
N VAL A 139 7.17 -3.14 18.91
CA VAL A 139 6.63 -4.50 18.87
C VAL A 139 6.17 -4.90 20.26
N THR A 140 4.91 -5.35 20.37
CA THR A 140 4.25 -5.69 21.65
C THR A 140 4.22 -7.19 21.95
N ASN A 141 4.35 -8.03 20.93
CA ASN A 141 4.21 -9.48 21.06
C ASN A 141 5.53 -10.26 21.08
N GLY A 142 6.59 -9.67 21.61
CA GLY A 142 7.89 -10.30 21.83
C GLY A 142 9.05 -9.56 21.18
N ALA A 143 10.28 -9.90 21.62
CA ALA A 143 11.50 -9.26 21.14
C ALA A 143 11.76 -9.56 19.65
N ILE A 144 12.31 -8.58 18.95
CA ILE A 144 12.87 -8.72 17.62
C ILE A 144 14.39 -8.66 17.75
N PRO A 145 15.13 -9.54 17.07
CA PRO A 145 16.58 -9.42 16.99
C PRO A 145 16.99 -8.04 16.46
N GLU A 146 17.87 -7.36 17.18
CA GLU A 146 18.23 -5.97 16.85
C GLU A 146 18.84 -5.84 15.46
N GLU A 147 19.60 -6.84 15.04
CA GLU A 147 20.19 -6.89 13.69
C GLU A 147 19.16 -6.93 12.55
N LEU A 148 17.91 -7.25 12.84
CA LEU A 148 16.83 -7.20 11.85
C LEU A 148 16.20 -5.80 11.74
N ILE A 149 16.37 -4.96 12.76
CA ILE A 149 15.81 -3.60 12.82
C ILE A 149 16.90 -2.58 12.49
N ALA A 150 18.07 -2.72 13.14
CA ALA A 150 19.19 -1.82 13.02
C ALA A 150 20.48 -2.62 12.72
N PRO A 151 20.68 -3.03 11.47
CA PRO A 151 21.88 -3.77 11.12
C PRO A 151 23.13 -2.91 11.32
N ALA A 152 24.21 -3.55 11.77
CA ALA A 152 25.48 -2.86 11.93
C ALA A 152 25.97 -2.30 10.58
N TYR A 153 26.35 -1.03 10.57
CA TYR A 153 26.96 -0.42 9.40
C TYR A 153 28.39 -0.93 9.21
N ARG A 154 28.87 -0.91 7.98
CA ARG A 154 30.28 -1.21 7.69
C ARG A 154 31.19 -0.23 8.41
N ALA A 155 32.41 -0.67 8.74
CA ALA A 155 33.41 0.16 9.41
C ALA A 155 33.60 1.51 8.67
N GLY A 156 33.64 2.61 9.45
CA GLY A 156 33.75 3.96 8.91
C GLY A 156 32.44 4.64 8.45
N TRP A 157 31.30 3.95 8.60
CA TRP A 157 29.97 4.49 8.30
C TRP A 157 29.12 4.44 9.57
N THR A 158 28.82 5.60 10.10
CA THR A 158 27.91 5.79 11.25
C THR A 158 26.87 6.84 10.86
N LEU A 159 25.63 6.65 11.30
CA LEU A 159 24.60 7.67 11.27
C LEU A 159 24.53 8.39 12.61
#